data_bcebba0aa6bf64c1a39d0b0ea5e58008
#
_entry.id   bcebba0aa6bf64c1a39d0b0ea5e58008
#
_cell.length_a   1.000
_cell.length_b   1.000
_cell.length_c   1.000
_cell.angle_alpha   90.00
_cell.angle_beta   90.00
_cell.angle_gamma   90.00
#
_symmetry.space_group_name_H-M   'P 1'
#
loop_
_entity.id
_entity.type
_entity.pdbx_description
1 polymer ?
#
loop_
_entity_poly.entity_id
_entity_poly.type
_entity_poly.pdbx_seq_one_letter_code
_entity_poly.pdbx_strand_id
1 'polypeptide(L)'
;MNEFNDTSTEFSETDGIDVPETSDWTDFDPTETDDISIDTAEGIGTGDTPDFSLGAAFDASDIQSEAEKAAEYARSYGFDKAADYIERHYNGDEFVPGNPIPITTRNMALDGLESENGVSFERRTAELADGLSVEGVFPEFDSKHHVELGSAANDMSLHQQFNACREDFQNHMYDSPEKLQGITFGAMERMDSPQGYTPEGFTWQHNPETGSFDLVSQDDYSVGHTGGNALWGN
;
A
#
# COMPACT_ATOMS: atom_id res chain seq x y z
N MET A 1 49.72 -2.92 -52.09
CA MET A 1 48.99 -1.64 -52.26
C MET A 1 47.54 -1.98 -52.30
N ASN A 2 46.85 -1.91 -51.14
CA ASN A 2 45.40 -2.04 -51.04
C ASN A 2 44.88 -0.78 -50.40
N GLU A 3 44.13 -0.06 -51.18
CA GLU A 3 43.47 1.17 -50.77
C GLU A 3 42.24 0.84 -49.91
N PHE A 4 42.21 1.31 -48.68
CA PHE A 4 41.02 1.29 -47.83
C PHE A 4 40.13 2.47 -48.20
N ASN A 5 38.92 2.16 -48.68
CA ASN A 5 37.90 3.13 -48.96
C ASN A 5 37.17 3.44 -47.61
N ASP A 6 37.38 4.65 -47.13
CA ASP A 6 36.67 5.21 -45.98
C ASP A 6 35.32 5.76 -46.45
N THR A 7 34.22 5.08 -46.12
CA THR A 7 32.86 5.57 -46.29
C THR A 7 32.30 5.99 -44.93
N SER A 8 32.59 7.22 -44.54
CA SER A 8 31.91 7.88 -43.47
C SER A 8 30.45 8.13 -43.87
N THR A 9 29.53 7.34 -43.28
CA THR A 9 28.10 7.58 -43.37
C THR A 9 27.73 8.62 -42.32
N GLU A 10 27.37 9.83 -42.77
CA GLU A 10 26.74 10.86 -41.94
C GLU A 10 25.37 10.33 -41.49
N PHE A 11 25.19 10.16 -40.18
CA PHE A 11 23.86 9.97 -39.58
C PHE A 11 23.18 11.34 -39.48
N SER A 12 22.13 11.50 -40.24
CA SER A 12 21.22 12.65 -40.16
C SER A 12 20.47 12.61 -38.84
N GLU A 13 20.38 13.77 -38.22
CA GLU A 13 19.52 14.08 -37.08
C GLU A 13 18.10 13.55 -37.35
N THR A 14 17.65 12.61 -36.52
CA THR A 14 16.25 12.18 -36.50
C THR A 14 15.49 13.02 -35.50
N ASP A 15 14.43 13.58 -36.02
CA ASP A 15 13.37 14.37 -35.43
C ASP A 15 13.02 13.93 -33.99
N GLY A 16 12.83 14.95 -33.15
CA GLY A 16 12.40 14.78 -31.76
C GLY A 16 11.14 13.93 -31.63
N ILE A 17 11.31 12.79 -31.01
CA ILE A 17 10.20 12.04 -30.46
C ILE A 17 9.80 12.78 -29.20
N ASP A 18 8.65 13.44 -29.26
CA ASP A 18 7.95 14.01 -28.11
C ASP A 18 7.61 12.86 -27.17
N VAL A 19 8.45 12.64 -26.16
CA VAL A 19 8.16 11.70 -25.08
C VAL A 19 7.09 12.36 -24.23
N PRO A 20 5.90 11.79 -24.08
CA PRO A 20 4.91 12.35 -23.17
C PRO A 20 5.51 12.38 -21.77
N GLU A 21 5.48 13.56 -21.16
CA GLU A 21 5.90 13.78 -19.78
C GLU A 21 5.28 12.69 -18.91
N THR A 22 6.13 12.05 -18.12
CA THR A 22 5.80 11.03 -17.14
C THR A 22 4.54 11.44 -16.39
N SER A 23 3.51 10.58 -16.49
CA SER A 23 2.32 10.70 -15.67
C SER A 23 2.75 10.77 -14.20
N ASP A 24 2.50 11.92 -13.64
CA ASP A 24 2.76 12.24 -12.24
C ASP A 24 1.87 11.36 -11.36
N TRP A 25 2.44 10.32 -10.77
CA TRP A 25 1.76 9.38 -9.89
C TRP A 25 1.56 9.96 -8.48
N THR A 26 1.80 11.26 -8.30
CA THR A 26 1.69 11.95 -7.00
C THR A 26 0.30 12.52 -6.70
N ASP A 27 -0.62 12.55 -7.67
CA ASP A 27 -1.98 13.09 -7.47
C ASP A 27 -3.02 12.01 -7.15
N PHE A 28 -2.77 11.21 -6.12
CA PHE A 28 -3.85 10.55 -5.43
C PHE A 28 -4.24 11.38 -4.19
N ASP A 29 -5.21 12.27 -4.35
CA ASP A 29 -5.82 13.00 -3.24
C ASP A 29 -6.79 12.08 -2.49
N PRO A 30 -6.47 11.67 -1.24
CA PRO A 30 -7.35 10.82 -0.45
C PRO A 30 -8.57 11.56 0.11
N THR A 31 -8.82 12.83 -0.28
CA THR A 31 -9.88 13.67 0.28
C THR A 31 -11.11 13.82 -0.61
N GLU A 32 -11.16 13.22 -1.80
CA GLU A 32 -12.42 13.17 -2.57
C GLU A 32 -13.40 12.19 -1.91
N THR A 33 -14.10 12.68 -0.89
CA THR A 33 -15.31 12.06 -0.38
C THR A 33 -16.47 12.52 -1.26
N ASP A 34 -17.02 11.61 -2.06
CA ASP A 34 -18.32 11.84 -2.69
C ASP A 34 -19.36 12.07 -1.61
N ASP A 35 -19.91 13.29 -1.57
CA ASP A 35 -21.01 13.70 -0.72
C ASP A 35 -22.26 12.85 -1.06
N ILE A 36 -22.47 11.78 -0.30
CA ILE A 36 -23.75 11.09 -0.31
C ILE A 36 -24.69 11.91 0.60
N SER A 37 -25.49 12.77 -0.02
CA SER A 37 -26.58 13.46 0.65
C SER A 37 -27.67 12.46 1.06
N ILE A 38 -27.74 12.18 2.36
CA ILE A 38 -28.86 11.42 2.93
C ILE A 38 -30.02 12.40 3.10
N ASP A 39 -31.07 12.19 2.29
CA ASP A 39 -32.34 12.90 2.38
C ASP A 39 -33.01 12.56 3.70
N THR A 40 -33.08 13.53 4.63
CA THR A 40 -33.76 13.38 5.93
C THR A 40 -35.26 13.47 5.73
N ALA A 41 -35.91 12.34 5.86
CA ALA A 41 -37.39 12.28 5.95
C ALA A 41 -37.89 13.01 7.21
N GLU A 42 -38.71 14.01 6.97
CA GLU A 42 -39.45 14.74 8.01
C GLU A 42 -40.53 13.87 8.70
N GLY A 43 -40.60 14.04 10.01
CA GLY A 43 -41.84 14.00 10.77
C GLY A 43 -42.21 12.69 11.43
N ILE A 44 -42.14 12.66 12.79
CA ILE A 44 -43.17 12.05 13.65
C ILE A 44 -43.02 12.64 15.08
N GLY A 45 -44.09 13.30 15.48
CA GLY A 45 -44.75 13.16 16.81
C GLY A 45 -44.02 13.59 18.08
N THR A 46 -44.47 14.74 18.60
CA THR A 46 -44.32 15.18 19.99
C THR A 46 -44.93 14.18 20.97
N GLY A 47 -44.08 13.47 21.71
CA GLY A 47 -44.46 12.68 22.87
C GLY A 47 -43.59 13.07 24.07
N ASP A 48 -44.23 13.35 25.22
CA ASP A 48 -43.65 13.74 26.49
C ASP A 48 -42.43 12.89 26.85
N THR A 49 -41.25 13.49 26.90
CA THR A 49 -40.06 12.87 27.47
C THR A 49 -40.05 13.06 28.97
N PRO A 50 -39.97 12.02 29.80
CA PRO A 50 -39.73 12.18 31.22
C PRO A 50 -38.35 12.82 31.45
N ASP A 51 -38.39 13.88 32.27
CA ASP A 51 -37.20 14.60 32.74
C ASP A 51 -36.35 13.68 33.65
N PHE A 52 -35.36 13.04 33.08
CA PHE A 52 -34.27 12.41 33.83
C PHE A 52 -33.12 13.40 33.99
N SER A 53 -33.30 14.37 34.88
CA SER A 53 -32.18 15.15 35.38
C SER A 53 -31.34 14.28 36.34
N LEU A 54 -30.55 13.35 35.82
CA LEU A 54 -29.48 12.73 36.55
C LEU A 54 -28.27 13.69 36.54
N GLY A 55 -28.10 14.36 37.68
CA GLY A 55 -26.93 15.16 37.94
C GLY A 55 -25.67 14.32 37.97
N ALA A 56 -24.84 14.60 37.06
CA ALA A 56 -23.39 14.70 36.99
C ALA A 56 -23.11 14.91 35.49
N ALA A 57 -22.77 16.12 35.11
CA ALA A 57 -22.18 16.34 33.81
C ALA A 57 -20.85 15.52 33.79
N PHE A 58 -20.92 14.30 33.27
CA PHE A 58 -19.73 13.67 32.75
C PHE A 58 -19.26 14.57 31.63
N ASP A 59 -18.12 15.18 31.84
CA ASP A 59 -17.42 15.92 30.79
C ASP A 59 -17.04 14.91 29.73
N ALA A 60 -17.83 14.85 28.65
CA ALA A 60 -17.61 13.90 27.53
C ALA A 60 -16.30 14.21 26.79
N SER A 61 -15.60 15.28 27.17
CA SER A 61 -14.30 15.67 26.62
C SER A 61 -13.13 14.80 27.11
N ASP A 62 -13.30 14.01 28.19
CA ASP A 62 -12.23 13.21 28.78
C ASP A 62 -12.30 11.71 28.43
N ILE A 63 -13.31 11.28 27.66
CA ILE A 63 -13.41 9.88 27.22
C ILE A 63 -12.75 9.75 25.85
N GLN A 64 -11.47 9.31 25.88
CA GLN A 64 -10.77 8.93 24.66
C GLN A 64 -11.50 7.78 23.97
N SER A 65 -11.76 7.91 22.67
CA SER A 65 -12.38 6.84 21.89
C SER A 65 -11.48 5.62 21.78
N GLU A 66 -12.03 4.43 21.57
CA GLU A 66 -11.25 3.20 21.39
C GLU A 66 -10.32 3.32 20.17
N ALA A 67 -10.73 4.03 19.13
CA ALA A 67 -9.89 4.34 17.97
C ALA A 67 -8.67 5.20 18.35
N GLU A 68 -8.86 6.24 19.17
CA GLU A 68 -7.75 7.08 19.65
C GLU A 68 -6.77 6.31 20.52
N LYS A 69 -7.26 5.44 21.42
CA LYS A 69 -6.40 4.56 22.23
C LYS A 69 -5.56 3.62 21.36
N ALA A 70 -6.19 2.99 20.36
CA ALA A 70 -5.51 2.12 19.42
C ALA A 70 -4.46 2.87 18.58
N ALA A 71 -4.80 4.08 18.12
CA ALA A 71 -3.88 4.94 17.38
C ALA A 71 -2.67 5.39 18.25
N GLU A 72 -2.91 5.81 19.50
CA GLU A 72 -1.82 6.15 20.42
C GLU A 72 -0.92 4.95 20.71
N TYR A 73 -1.49 3.76 20.81
CA TYR A 73 -0.71 2.53 20.95
C TYR A 73 0.23 2.34 19.77
N ALA A 74 -0.26 2.49 18.52
CA ALA A 74 0.58 2.41 17.32
C ALA A 74 1.65 3.51 17.29
N ARG A 75 1.33 4.76 17.67
CA ARG A 75 2.31 5.86 17.80
C ARG A 75 3.40 5.56 18.81
N SER A 76 3.08 4.86 19.91
CA SER A 76 4.09 4.48 20.91
C SER A 76 5.17 3.53 20.38
N TYR A 77 4.90 2.85 19.27
CA TYR A 77 5.85 2.02 18.50
C TYR A 77 6.55 2.79 17.38
N GLY A 78 6.22 4.07 17.15
CA GLY A 78 6.77 4.89 16.07
C GLY A 78 6.04 4.75 14.72
N PHE A 79 4.84 4.18 14.70
CA PHE A 79 4.04 3.97 13.49
C PHE A 79 2.98 5.07 13.31
N ASP A 80 3.42 6.29 13.00
CA ASP A 80 2.52 7.44 12.85
C ASP A 80 1.51 7.24 11.72
N LYS A 81 1.93 6.71 10.57
CA LYS A 81 1.02 6.40 9.46
C LYS A 81 -0.04 5.37 9.84
N ALA A 82 0.37 4.25 10.47
CA ALA A 82 -0.59 3.26 10.95
C ALA A 82 -1.56 3.88 11.96
N ALA A 83 -1.06 4.73 12.86
CA ALA A 83 -1.89 5.41 13.84
C ALA A 83 -2.95 6.30 13.18
N ASP A 84 -2.56 7.10 12.19
CA ASP A 84 -3.48 7.95 11.44
C ASP A 84 -4.50 7.14 10.61
N TYR A 85 -4.08 5.97 10.12
CA TYR A 85 -4.99 5.04 9.45
C TYR A 85 -5.95 4.40 10.44
N ILE A 86 -5.46 3.88 11.57
CA ILE A 86 -6.25 3.26 12.64
C ILE A 86 -7.30 4.26 13.17
N GLU A 87 -6.91 5.50 13.46
CA GLU A 87 -7.81 6.51 13.98
C GLU A 87 -9.06 6.72 13.10
N ARG A 88 -8.89 6.62 11.77
CA ARG A 88 -9.97 6.80 10.79
C ARG A 88 -10.72 5.52 10.45
N HIS A 89 -10.12 4.35 10.63
CA HIS A 89 -10.61 3.08 10.10
C HIS A 89 -10.75 1.97 11.14
N TYR A 90 -10.59 2.29 12.42
CA TYR A 90 -10.82 1.34 13.51
C TYR A 90 -12.28 0.85 13.47
N ASN A 91 -12.47 -0.47 13.57
CA ASN A 91 -13.80 -1.09 13.53
C ASN A 91 -14.05 -2.11 14.66
N GLY A 92 -13.26 -2.04 15.73
CA GLY A 92 -13.43 -2.87 16.91
C GLY A 92 -14.39 -2.26 17.93
N ASP A 93 -14.91 -3.09 18.84
CA ASP A 93 -15.75 -2.66 19.95
C ASP A 93 -14.93 -2.10 21.12
N GLU A 94 -13.82 -2.77 21.43
CA GLU A 94 -12.91 -2.45 22.55
C GLU A 94 -11.45 -2.65 22.10
N PHE A 95 -10.59 -1.70 22.42
CA PHE A 95 -9.15 -1.83 22.17
C PHE A 95 -8.45 -2.50 23.36
N VAL A 96 -7.69 -3.55 23.07
CA VAL A 96 -6.86 -4.27 24.05
C VAL A 96 -5.41 -4.30 23.56
N PRO A 97 -4.47 -3.65 24.28
CA PRO A 97 -3.06 -3.66 23.90
C PRO A 97 -2.50 -5.07 23.72
N GLY A 98 -1.75 -5.28 22.64
CA GLY A 98 -1.15 -6.58 22.28
C GLY A 98 -2.07 -7.50 21.47
N ASN A 99 -3.37 -7.21 21.37
CA ASN A 99 -4.25 -7.87 20.40
C ASN A 99 -4.14 -7.18 19.03
N PRO A 100 -4.40 -7.92 17.92
CA PRO A 100 -4.51 -7.31 16.61
C PRO A 100 -5.57 -6.20 16.60
N ILE A 101 -5.20 -5.03 16.06
CA ILE A 101 -6.09 -3.86 15.96
C ILE A 101 -6.97 -4.04 14.73
N PRO A 102 -8.30 -4.21 14.87
CA PRO A 102 -9.19 -4.39 13.75
C PRO A 102 -9.38 -3.07 12.98
N ILE A 103 -9.16 -3.14 11.66
CA ILE A 103 -9.27 -1.99 10.76
C ILE A 103 -10.16 -2.31 9.55
N THR A 104 -10.91 -1.31 9.10
CA THR A 104 -11.59 -1.36 7.81
C THR A 104 -10.58 -1.09 6.70
N THR A 105 -10.40 -2.05 5.80
CA THR A 105 -9.57 -1.91 4.60
C THR A 105 -10.45 -1.61 3.38
N ARG A 106 -9.85 -1.09 2.31
CA ARG A 106 -10.59 -0.69 1.10
C ARG A 106 -11.47 -1.80 0.52
N ASN A 107 -11.04 -3.05 0.61
CA ASN A 107 -11.70 -4.20 -0.01
C ASN A 107 -12.33 -5.17 1.01
N MET A 108 -12.84 -4.66 2.14
CA MET A 108 -13.52 -5.49 3.16
C MET A 108 -14.63 -6.38 2.59
N ALA A 109 -15.33 -5.93 1.56
CA ALA A 109 -16.41 -6.69 0.92
C ALA A 109 -15.92 -7.90 0.10
N LEU A 110 -14.63 -7.97 -0.19
CA LEU A 110 -14.00 -9.09 -0.93
C LEU A 110 -13.41 -10.16 0.01
N ASP A 111 -13.67 -10.11 1.30
CA ASP A 111 -13.17 -11.10 2.27
C ASP A 111 -13.54 -12.53 1.85
N GLY A 112 -12.53 -13.36 1.57
CA GLY A 112 -12.67 -14.72 1.05
C GLY A 112 -13.08 -14.81 -0.43
N LEU A 113 -13.00 -13.73 -1.19
CA LEU A 113 -13.37 -13.65 -2.61
C LEU A 113 -12.21 -13.21 -3.48
N GLU A 114 -12.37 -13.37 -4.78
CA GLU A 114 -11.45 -12.86 -5.81
C GLU A 114 -12.02 -11.59 -6.45
N SER A 115 -11.11 -10.68 -6.81
CA SER A 115 -11.44 -9.52 -7.66
C SER A 115 -11.70 -9.95 -9.11
N GLU A 116 -12.17 -9.03 -9.95
CA GLU A 116 -12.35 -9.25 -11.39
C GLU A 116 -11.03 -9.64 -12.10
N ASN A 117 -9.88 -9.22 -11.56
CA ASN A 117 -8.56 -9.54 -12.08
C ASN A 117 -8.00 -10.87 -11.53
N GLY A 118 -8.77 -11.62 -10.72
CA GLY A 118 -8.35 -12.89 -10.15
C GLY A 118 -7.44 -12.77 -8.91
N VAL A 119 -7.31 -11.58 -8.33
CA VAL A 119 -6.58 -11.38 -7.06
C VAL A 119 -7.49 -11.75 -5.90
N SER A 120 -7.07 -12.72 -5.09
CA SER A 120 -7.78 -13.13 -3.87
C SER A 120 -7.60 -12.10 -2.76
N PHE A 121 -8.62 -11.95 -1.92
CA PHE A 121 -8.59 -11.10 -0.75
C PHE A 121 -8.95 -11.91 0.49
N GLU A 122 -8.10 -11.85 1.50
CA GLU A 122 -8.28 -12.61 2.73
C GLU A 122 -8.14 -11.73 3.97
N ARG A 123 -8.98 -12.02 4.97
CA ARG A 123 -8.83 -11.45 6.30
C ARG A 123 -7.64 -12.09 6.98
N ARG A 124 -6.69 -11.27 7.36
CA ARG A 124 -5.50 -11.72 8.09
C ARG A 124 -4.93 -10.66 9.02
N THR A 125 -4.12 -11.12 9.95
CA THR A 125 -3.34 -10.26 10.82
C THR A 125 -2.01 -9.95 10.15
N ALA A 126 -1.65 -8.67 10.12
CA ALA A 126 -0.36 -8.17 9.66
C ALA A 126 0.44 -7.61 10.83
N GLU A 127 1.67 -8.09 11.03
CA GLU A 127 2.57 -7.63 12.07
C GLU A 127 3.31 -6.38 11.62
N LEU A 128 3.18 -5.29 12.39
CA LEU A 128 3.91 -4.04 12.17
C LEU A 128 5.19 -4.00 13.01
N ALA A 129 5.12 -4.47 14.25
CA ALA A 129 6.25 -4.65 15.16
C ALA A 129 5.93 -5.74 16.17
N ASP A 130 6.94 -6.20 16.93
CA ASP A 130 6.73 -7.12 18.05
C ASP A 130 5.74 -6.50 19.04
N GLY A 131 4.57 -7.11 19.18
CA GLY A 131 3.46 -6.65 20.01
C GLY A 131 2.53 -5.62 19.36
N LEU A 132 2.75 -5.22 18.11
CA LEU A 132 1.85 -4.35 17.35
C LEU A 132 1.44 -5.02 16.03
N SER A 133 0.15 -5.29 15.88
CA SER A 133 -0.41 -5.84 14.64
C SER A 133 -1.77 -5.26 14.32
N VAL A 134 -2.16 -5.33 13.06
CA VAL A 134 -3.49 -4.95 12.58
C VAL A 134 -4.19 -6.15 11.96
N GLU A 135 -5.52 -6.20 12.03
CA GLU A 135 -6.35 -7.18 11.33
C GLU A 135 -7.22 -6.48 10.29
N GLY A 136 -7.17 -6.96 9.04
CA GLY A 136 -7.93 -6.42 7.93
C GLY A 136 -8.03 -7.39 6.78
N VAL A 137 -8.67 -6.98 5.69
CA VAL A 137 -8.76 -7.75 4.43
C VAL A 137 -7.71 -7.22 3.46
N PHE A 138 -6.76 -8.08 3.09
CA PHE A 138 -5.62 -7.72 2.26
C PHE A 138 -5.55 -8.59 1.00
N PRO A 139 -4.98 -8.10 -0.11
CA PRO A 139 -4.80 -8.89 -1.31
C PRO A 139 -3.70 -9.95 -1.13
N GLU A 140 -3.88 -11.08 -1.82
CA GLU A 140 -2.89 -12.13 -2.03
C GLU A 140 -2.46 -12.09 -3.49
N PHE A 141 -1.32 -11.46 -3.76
CA PHE A 141 -0.79 -11.34 -5.12
C PHE A 141 0.08 -12.56 -5.50
N ASP A 142 0.10 -12.91 -6.80
CA ASP A 142 1.09 -13.86 -7.35
C ASP A 142 2.49 -13.21 -7.37
N SER A 143 3.23 -13.35 -6.27
CA SER A 143 4.56 -12.76 -6.11
C SER A 143 5.59 -13.49 -6.96
N LYS A 144 6.35 -12.76 -7.77
CA LYS A 144 7.50 -13.29 -8.52
C LYS A 144 8.76 -13.32 -7.67
N HIS A 145 8.88 -12.41 -6.71
CA HIS A 145 9.98 -12.34 -5.77
C HIS A 145 9.55 -11.64 -4.49
N HIS A 146 9.90 -12.22 -3.37
CA HIS A 146 9.61 -11.69 -2.05
C HIS A 146 10.88 -11.18 -1.40
N VAL A 147 10.82 -10.00 -0.76
CA VAL A 147 11.96 -9.36 -0.08
C VAL A 147 11.54 -8.92 1.31
N GLU A 148 12.35 -9.30 2.29
CA GLU A 148 12.20 -8.87 3.68
C GLU A 148 13.32 -7.90 4.06
N LEU A 149 13.02 -6.63 4.19
CA LEU A 149 13.93 -5.60 4.72
C LEU A 149 13.78 -5.43 6.23
N GLY A 150 12.68 -5.96 6.79
CA GLY A 150 12.35 -5.84 8.21
C GLY A 150 12.17 -4.39 8.64
N SER A 151 12.31 -4.14 9.95
CA SER A 151 12.10 -2.80 10.54
C SER A 151 13.03 -1.71 10.00
N ALA A 152 14.16 -2.07 9.37
CA ALA A 152 15.06 -1.11 8.75
C ALA A 152 14.37 -0.32 7.62
N ALA A 153 13.32 -0.87 7.01
CA ALA A 153 12.56 -0.21 5.96
C ALA A 153 11.90 1.10 6.44
N ASN A 154 11.54 1.22 7.72
CA ASN A 154 10.92 2.42 8.28
C ASN A 154 11.84 3.65 8.23
N ASP A 155 13.15 3.45 8.27
CA ASP A 155 14.16 4.51 8.22
C ASP A 155 14.62 4.82 6.77
N MET A 156 14.13 4.07 5.79
CA MET A 156 14.48 4.21 4.39
C MET A 156 13.47 5.09 3.66
N SER A 157 13.96 5.96 2.76
CA SER A 157 13.09 6.57 1.75
C SER A 157 12.58 5.50 0.77
N LEU A 158 11.46 5.78 0.10
CA LEU A 158 10.89 4.89 -0.94
C LEU A 158 11.95 4.47 -1.98
N HIS A 159 12.79 5.42 -2.40
CA HIS A 159 13.90 5.16 -3.33
C HIS A 159 14.91 4.14 -2.77
N GLN A 160 15.26 4.24 -1.49
CA GLN A 160 16.18 3.30 -0.85
C GLN A 160 15.56 1.91 -0.69
N GLN A 161 14.27 1.84 -0.32
CA GLN A 161 13.52 0.60 -0.23
C GLN A 161 13.51 -0.12 -1.58
N PHE A 162 13.10 0.56 -2.65
CA PHE A 162 13.03 -0.05 -3.98
C PHE A 162 14.39 -0.39 -4.57
N ASN A 163 15.46 0.36 -4.26
CA ASN A 163 16.81 -0.04 -4.62
C ASN A 163 17.24 -1.32 -3.91
N ALA A 164 16.97 -1.43 -2.62
CA ALA A 164 17.29 -2.65 -1.86
C ALA A 164 16.53 -3.87 -2.42
N CYS A 165 15.24 -3.71 -2.71
CA CYS A 165 14.44 -4.76 -3.35
C CYS A 165 14.98 -5.15 -4.73
N ARG A 166 15.37 -4.16 -5.56
CA ARG A 166 15.98 -4.41 -6.86
C ARG A 166 17.30 -5.20 -6.73
N GLU A 167 18.18 -4.79 -5.83
CA GLU A 167 19.46 -5.46 -5.59
C GLU A 167 19.26 -6.90 -5.11
N ASP A 168 18.31 -7.13 -4.20
CA ASP A 168 17.94 -8.46 -3.74
C ASP A 168 17.44 -9.32 -4.89
N PHE A 169 16.50 -8.82 -5.70
CA PHE A 169 16.00 -9.54 -6.86
C PHE A 169 17.10 -9.86 -7.87
N GLN A 170 17.98 -8.89 -8.20
CA GLN A 170 19.08 -9.13 -9.15
C GLN A 170 20.07 -10.19 -8.66
N ASN A 171 20.30 -10.28 -7.35
CA ASN A 171 21.18 -11.27 -6.76
C ASN A 171 20.58 -12.69 -6.76
N HIS A 172 19.25 -12.80 -6.68
CA HIS A 172 18.55 -14.08 -6.48
C HIS A 172 17.69 -14.51 -7.67
N MET A 173 17.59 -13.72 -8.75
CA MET A 173 16.71 -14.03 -9.88
C MET A 173 17.06 -15.31 -10.62
N TYR A 174 18.32 -15.75 -10.55
CA TYR A 174 18.77 -16.99 -11.20
C TYR A 174 18.71 -18.23 -10.30
N ASP A 175 18.40 -18.05 -9.00
CA ASP A 175 18.32 -19.17 -8.06
C ASP A 175 17.10 -20.06 -8.32
N SER A 176 16.05 -19.48 -8.91
CA SER A 176 14.78 -20.13 -9.17
C SER A 176 14.23 -19.68 -10.54
N PRO A 177 14.47 -20.46 -11.61
CA PRO A 177 14.02 -20.11 -12.96
C PRO A 177 12.51 -19.86 -13.07
N GLU A 178 11.70 -20.47 -12.21
CA GLU A 178 10.25 -20.23 -12.12
C GLU A 178 9.89 -18.78 -11.75
N LYS A 179 10.73 -18.10 -10.98
CA LYS A 179 10.56 -16.68 -10.63
C LYS A 179 10.63 -15.75 -11.85
N LEU A 180 11.35 -16.20 -12.88
CA LEU A 180 11.47 -15.47 -14.14
C LEU A 180 10.31 -15.76 -15.11
N GLN A 181 9.42 -16.68 -14.77
CA GLN A 181 8.27 -16.98 -15.62
C GLN A 181 7.38 -15.75 -15.80
N GLY A 182 7.19 -15.34 -17.06
CA GLY A 182 6.46 -14.14 -17.41
C GLY A 182 7.32 -12.86 -17.47
N ILE A 183 8.59 -12.92 -17.03
CA ILE A 183 9.53 -11.80 -17.16
C ILE A 183 10.42 -12.04 -18.38
N THR A 184 10.27 -11.21 -19.41
CA THR A 184 11.10 -11.33 -20.62
C THR A 184 12.47 -10.72 -20.40
N PHE A 185 13.46 -11.13 -21.23
CA PHE A 185 14.79 -10.52 -21.19
C PHE A 185 14.74 -9.00 -21.45
N GLY A 186 13.90 -8.55 -22.40
CA GLY A 186 13.72 -7.14 -22.66
C GLY A 186 13.10 -6.37 -21.48
N ALA A 187 12.20 -7.00 -20.72
CA ALA A 187 11.64 -6.40 -19.50
C ALA A 187 12.72 -6.16 -18.43
N MET A 188 13.74 -7.00 -18.37
CA MET A 188 14.87 -6.87 -17.44
C MET A 188 15.80 -5.69 -17.77
N GLU A 189 15.91 -5.28 -19.04
CA GLU A 189 16.76 -4.16 -19.45
C GLU A 189 16.38 -2.84 -18.76
N ARG A 190 15.13 -2.68 -18.39
CA ARG A 190 14.69 -1.50 -17.62
C ARG A 190 15.43 -1.37 -16.29
N MET A 191 15.76 -2.47 -15.63
CA MET A 191 16.44 -2.47 -14.34
C MET A 191 17.90 -2.02 -14.41
N ASP A 192 18.49 -1.97 -15.61
CA ASP A 192 19.84 -1.47 -15.83
C ASP A 192 19.91 0.07 -15.79
N SER A 193 18.76 0.74 -15.86
CA SER A 193 18.71 2.19 -15.72
C SER A 193 18.70 2.63 -14.25
N PRO A 194 19.24 3.82 -13.92
CA PRO A 194 19.23 4.32 -12.54
C PRO A 194 17.83 4.52 -11.92
N GLN A 195 16.80 4.65 -12.76
CA GLN A 195 15.40 4.81 -12.36
C GLN A 195 14.59 3.52 -12.50
N GLY A 196 15.19 2.44 -12.98
CA GLY A 196 14.53 1.16 -13.19
C GLY A 196 14.60 0.29 -11.93
N TYR A 197 13.55 0.30 -11.11
CA TYR A 197 13.50 -0.53 -9.91
C TYR A 197 12.91 -1.91 -10.14
N THR A 198 12.21 -2.10 -11.25
CA THR A 198 11.47 -3.33 -11.55
C THR A 198 11.62 -3.70 -13.03
N PRO A 199 11.44 -4.97 -13.41
CA PRO A 199 11.21 -5.35 -14.79
C PRO A 199 9.98 -4.63 -15.36
N GLU A 200 9.94 -4.43 -16.68
CA GLU A 200 8.76 -3.85 -17.34
C GLU A 200 7.52 -4.73 -17.11
N GLY A 201 6.40 -4.09 -16.79
CA GLY A 201 5.14 -4.78 -16.48
C GLY A 201 5.03 -5.26 -15.03
N PHE A 202 6.02 -4.95 -14.17
CA PHE A 202 6.02 -5.31 -12.76
C PHE A 202 6.20 -4.09 -11.86
N THR A 203 5.81 -4.24 -10.59
CA THR A 203 5.98 -3.22 -9.54
C THR A 203 6.27 -3.87 -8.19
N TRP A 204 6.92 -3.12 -7.29
CA TRP A 204 7.06 -3.53 -5.90
C TRP A 204 5.79 -3.16 -5.13
N GLN A 205 5.21 -4.15 -4.51
CA GLN A 205 4.11 -4.02 -3.56
C GLN A 205 4.68 -3.94 -2.15
N HIS A 206 4.26 -2.96 -1.36
CA HIS A 206 4.45 -2.98 0.09
C HIS A 206 3.40 -3.90 0.71
N ASN A 207 3.82 -5.01 1.28
CA ASN A 207 2.93 -5.87 2.04
C ASN A 207 2.47 -5.18 3.32
N PRO A 208 1.33 -5.55 3.90
CA PRO A 208 0.89 -4.94 5.16
C PRO A 208 1.88 -5.15 6.31
N GLU A 209 2.69 -6.22 6.31
CA GLU A 209 3.78 -6.48 7.24
C GLU A 209 4.96 -5.52 6.99
N THR A 210 5.51 -4.95 8.07
CA THR A 210 6.59 -3.95 7.97
C THR A 210 7.84 -4.50 7.31
N GLY A 211 8.30 -3.79 6.27
CA GLY A 211 9.52 -4.12 5.54
C GLY A 211 9.41 -5.30 4.60
N SER A 212 8.21 -5.79 4.37
CA SER A 212 7.89 -6.89 3.47
C SER A 212 7.42 -6.36 2.12
N PHE A 213 8.02 -6.89 1.04
CA PHE A 213 7.76 -6.47 -0.34
C PHE A 213 7.59 -7.66 -1.26
N ASP A 214 6.69 -7.52 -2.23
CA ASP A 214 6.50 -8.47 -3.30
C ASP A 214 6.66 -7.83 -4.68
N LEU A 215 7.35 -8.51 -5.60
CA LEU A 215 7.38 -8.16 -7.01
C LEU A 215 6.15 -8.76 -7.68
N VAL A 216 5.21 -7.89 -8.05
CA VAL A 216 3.91 -8.30 -8.60
C VAL A 216 3.68 -7.72 -9.99
N SER A 217 2.80 -8.34 -10.77
CA SER A 217 2.36 -7.81 -12.06
C SER A 217 1.64 -6.47 -11.87
N GLN A 218 1.84 -5.51 -12.79
CA GLN A 218 1.11 -4.24 -12.76
C GLN A 218 -0.38 -4.44 -13.01
N ASP A 219 -0.76 -5.46 -13.76
CA ASP A 219 -2.17 -5.78 -14.02
C ASP A 219 -2.87 -6.19 -12.72
N ASP A 220 -2.26 -7.08 -11.92
CA ASP A 220 -2.79 -7.49 -10.62
C ASP A 220 -2.78 -6.33 -9.62
N TYR A 221 -1.68 -5.56 -9.59
CA TYR A 221 -1.53 -4.40 -8.72
C TYR A 221 -2.55 -3.29 -8.99
N SER A 222 -3.14 -3.25 -10.20
CA SER A 222 -4.15 -2.26 -10.58
C SER A 222 -5.43 -2.33 -9.74
N VAL A 223 -5.64 -3.43 -9.01
CA VAL A 223 -6.72 -3.56 -8.02
C VAL A 223 -6.41 -2.63 -6.84
N GLY A 224 -7.21 -1.57 -6.69
CA GLY A 224 -7.05 -0.65 -5.58
C GLY A 224 -7.23 -1.37 -4.23
N HIS A 225 -6.25 -1.27 -3.35
CA HIS A 225 -6.23 -2.00 -2.07
C HIS A 225 -5.58 -1.20 -0.95
N THR A 226 -5.79 -1.63 0.29
CA THR A 226 -5.00 -1.19 1.43
C THR A 226 -3.77 -2.10 1.53
N GLY A 227 -2.59 -1.53 1.50
CA GLY A 227 -1.32 -2.24 1.65
C GLY A 227 -0.40 -1.56 2.66
N GLY A 228 0.85 -2.00 2.73
CA GLY A 228 1.86 -1.48 3.65
C GLY A 228 2.12 0.02 3.49
N ASN A 229 1.95 0.57 2.30
CA ASN A 229 2.11 2.00 2.07
C ASN A 229 1.14 2.85 2.92
N ALA A 230 -0.05 2.33 3.26
CA ALA A 230 -1.00 3.00 4.14
C ALA A 230 -0.65 2.85 5.64
N LEU A 231 0.17 1.86 5.99
CA LEU A 231 0.45 1.48 7.38
C LEU A 231 1.85 1.89 7.84
N TRP A 232 2.88 1.68 7.01
CA TRP A 232 4.27 1.90 7.41
C TRP A 232 5.16 2.47 6.27
N GLY A 233 4.78 2.35 5.02
CA GLY A 233 5.56 2.85 3.87
C GLY A 233 5.76 4.37 3.93
N ASN A 234 6.92 4.87 3.47
CA ASN A 234 7.29 6.30 3.42
C ASN A 234 6.92 6.93 2.08
#